data_632f9a048dd9c12b76d5c5304ebf7a99
#
_entry.id   632f9a048dd9c12b76d5c5304ebf7a99
#
_cell.length_a   1.000
_cell.length_b   1.000
_cell.length_c   1.000
_cell.angle_alpha   90.00
_cell.angle_beta   90.00
_cell.angle_gamma   90.00
#
_symmetry.space_group_name_H-M   'P 1'
#
loop_
_entity.id
_entity.type
_entity.pdbx_description
1 polymer ?
#
loop_
_entity_poly.entity_id
_entity_poly.type
_entity_poly.pdbx_seq_one_letter_code
_entity_poly.pdbx_strand_id
1 'polypeptide(L)'
;MVLVTGATGLLGRVIVLELLKRGKKVRACKRPDSDLSDVQKSYQNYTENANFYFDMIEWVDLDFNSHQCLYKVLQDIDEVYHCAAKISFDPKDRDEVLETGIAHTRNLLRACMYLPVHKFLYVSSAATLRVDKNLLERQIKDPLSKKFYSAYVISKCICEKLVWNAYKNGLNTVIINPGMIIGSGNRTKNSQLLDFFLTSRIIFSGGTSCVDVRDVATIAVELIEKNIFGKRFCISSENLTYKELISLLRKVVGLQKPVLCPVTVLKVVKYFRNILTIFDRKAKFLTDENIRFITDFQYDSNKKIKNTLQHRFYSASEAIKFHYGNYRKSETS
;
A
#
# COMPACT_ATOMS: atom_id res chain seq x y z
N MET A 1 14.59 13.27 14.61
CA MET A 1 14.82 12.49 13.38
C MET A 1 13.59 11.68 13.02
N VAL A 2 13.39 11.34 11.74
CA VAL A 2 12.21 10.57 11.26
C VAL A 2 12.60 9.17 10.85
N LEU A 3 11.85 8.14 11.28
CA LEU A 3 12.01 6.75 10.81
C LEU A 3 10.93 6.41 9.79
N VAL A 4 11.32 5.83 8.66
CA VAL A 4 10.38 5.30 7.66
C VAL A 4 10.62 3.80 7.48
N THR A 5 9.64 2.96 7.84
CA THR A 5 9.70 1.52 7.54
C THR A 5 9.06 1.23 6.20
N GLY A 6 9.53 0.19 5.50
CA GLY A 6 9.08 -0.09 4.14
C GLY A 6 9.52 0.97 3.14
N ALA A 7 10.63 1.65 3.40
CA ALA A 7 11.17 2.76 2.62
C ALA A 7 11.58 2.38 1.19
N THR A 8 11.85 1.12 0.91
CA THR A 8 12.12 0.63 -0.45
C THR A 8 10.84 0.35 -1.26
N GLY A 9 9.66 0.36 -0.62
CA GLY A 9 8.36 0.15 -1.27
C GLY A 9 7.88 1.38 -2.04
N LEU A 10 6.83 1.21 -2.85
CA LEU A 10 6.27 2.25 -3.70
C LEU A 10 5.94 3.55 -2.93
N LEU A 11 5.18 3.46 -1.84
CA LEU A 11 4.79 4.63 -1.06
C LEU A 11 5.92 5.10 -0.13
N GLY A 12 6.61 4.17 0.53
CA GLY A 12 7.64 4.51 1.52
C GLY A 12 8.77 5.35 0.92
N ARG A 13 9.24 5.03 -0.30
CA ARG A 13 10.29 5.81 -0.99
C ARG A 13 9.86 7.24 -1.30
N VAL A 14 8.58 7.45 -1.66
CA VAL A 14 8.06 8.78 -1.97
C VAL A 14 7.84 9.59 -0.69
N ILE A 15 7.43 8.95 0.42
CA ILE A 15 7.38 9.60 1.74
C ILE A 15 8.79 10.02 2.18
N VAL A 16 9.80 9.16 2.02
CA VAL A 16 11.21 9.53 2.32
C VAL A 16 11.62 10.76 1.53
N LEU A 17 11.38 10.76 0.20
CA LEU A 17 11.71 11.91 -0.64
C LEU A 17 10.96 13.19 -0.21
N GLU A 18 9.67 13.08 0.11
CA GLU A 18 8.86 14.22 0.56
C GLU A 18 9.39 14.79 1.88
N LEU A 19 9.78 13.94 2.84
CA LEU A 19 10.40 14.35 4.10
C LEU A 19 11.74 15.06 3.88
N LEU A 20 12.59 14.53 3.01
CA LEU A 20 13.88 15.14 2.66
C LEU A 20 13.71 16.51 1.98
N LYS A 21 12.74 16.66 1.06
CA LYS A 21 12.40 17.94 0.44
C LYS A 21 11.95 18.99 1.46
N ARG A 22 11.39 18.56 2.59
CA ARG A 22 11.00 19.43 3.72
C ARG A 22 12.13 19.61 4.74
N GLY A 23 13.36 19.20 4.43
CA GLY A 23 14.54 19.39 5.29
C GLY A 23 14.60 18.47 6.50
N LYS A 24 13.81 17.39 6.55
CA LYS A 24 13.84 16.42 7.64
C LYS A 24 15.03 15.48 7.50
N LYS A 25 15.67 15.12 8.61
CA LYS A 25 16.63 14.01 8.65
C LYS A 25 15.89 12.68 8.72
N VAL A 26 16.17 11.78 7.77
CA VAL A 26 15.42 10.54 7.57
C VAL A 26 16.31 9.31 7.73
N ARG A 27 15.91 8.43 8.64
CA ARG A 27 16.40 7.05 8.74
C ARG A 27 15.41 6.14 8.03
N ALA A 28 15.86 5.48 6.95
CA ALA A 28 15.04 4.64 6.10
C ALA A 28 15.36 3.16 6.32
N CYS A 29 14.34 2.38 6.71
CA CYS A 29 14.50 0.96 6.97
C CYS A 29 14.40 0.13 5.70
N LYS A 30 15.34 -0.79 5.52
CA LYS A 30 15.36 -1.78 4.46
C LYS A 30 15.56 -3.20 5.01
N ARG A 31 15.35 -4.21 4.17
CA ARG A 31 15.85 -5.57 4.45
C ARG A 31 17.30 -5.66 4.00
N PRO A 32 18.11 -6.56 4.59
CA PRO A 32 19.53 -6.70 4.23
C PRO A 32 19.75 -6.91 2.72
N ASP A 33 18.88 -7.66 2.08
CA ASP A 33 18.92 -8.02 0.65
C ASP A 33 18.22 -7.03 -0.30
N SER A 34 17.82 -5.85 0.20
CA SER A 34 17.12 -4.86 -0.62
C SER A 34 18.06 -4.19 -1.63
N ASP A 35 17.68 -4.21 -2.91
CA ASP A 35 18.32 -3.42 -3.94
C ASP A 35 17.88 -1.95 -3.82
N LEU A 36 18.83 -1.07 -3.54
CA LEU A 36 18.60 0.37 -3.41
C LEU A 36 18.71 1.11 -4.75
N SER A 37 19.30 0.49 -5.79
CA SER A 37 19.46 1.12 -7.10
C SER A 37 18.12 1.49 -7.74
N ASP A 38 17.09 0.67 -7.51
CA ASP A 38 15.73 0.94 -7.99
C ASP A 38 15.10 2.13 -7.25
N VAL A 39 15.38 2.31 -5.96
CA VAL A 39 14.93 3.50 -5.21
C VAL A 39 15.57 4.76 -5.77
N GLN A 40 16.90 4.74 -5.94
CA GLN A 40 17.68 5.87 -6.49
C GLN A 40 17.17 6.27 -7.88
N LYS A 41 17.03 5.30 -8.79
CA LYS A 41 16.49 5.53 -10.14
C LYS A 41 15.07 6.10 -10.10
N SER A 42 14.23 5.63 -9.19
CA SER A 42 12.84 6.10 -9.10
C SER A 42 12.75 7.58 -8.73
N TYR A 43 13.71 8.13 -7.98
CA TYR A 43 13.72 9.55 -7.61
C TYR A 43 13.87 10.48 -8.80
N GLN A 44 14.50 10.03 -9.90
CA GLN A 44 14.60 10.79 -11.15
C GLN A 44 13.24 11.15 -11.77
N ASN A 45 12.17 10.37 -11.43
CA ASN A 45 10.83 10.70 -11.86
C ASN A 45 10.20 11.86 -11.08
N TYR A 46 10.74 12.22 -9.91
CA TYR A 46 10.15 13.19 -8.98
C TYR A 46 10.98 14.45 -8.76
N THR A 47 12.26 14.44 -9.14
CA THR A 47 13.18 15.57 -8.93
C THR A 47 14.43 15.47 -9.79
N GLU A 48 14.96 16.62 -10.21
CA GLU A 48 16.25 16.70 -10.88
C GLU A 48 17.43 16.42 -9.94
N ASN A 49 17.27 16.69 -8.64
CA ASN A 49 18.27 16.47 -7.60
C ASN A 49 18.17 15.06 -6.96
N ALA A 50 17.89 14.03 -7.78
CA ALA A 50 17.63 12.67 -7.29
C ALA A 50 18.78 12.09 -6.45
N ASN A 51 20.01 12.19 -6.92
CA ASN A 51 21.19 11.69 -6.22
C ASN A 51 21.43 12.44 -4.89
N PHE A 52 21.31 13.77 -4.91
CA PHE A 52 21.45 14.59 -3.71
C PHE A 52 20.52 14.13 -2.59
N TYR A 53 19.22 13.94 -2.87
CA TYR A 53 18.28 13.46 -1.86
C TYR A 53 18.54 12.01 -1.47
N PHE A 54 18.95 11.15 -2.40
CA PHE A 54 19.24 9.76 -2.10
C PHE A 54 20.43 9.63 -1.14
N ASP A 55 21.48 10.43 -1.32
CA ASP A 55 22.69 10.42 -0.50
C ASP A 55 22.45 10.99 0.91
N MET A 56 21.36 11.75 1.12
CA MET A 56 20.96 12.24 2.44
C MET A 56 20.28 11.17 3.31
N ILE A 57 19.95 9.99 2.79
CA ILE A 57 19.21 8.97 3.51
C ILE A 57 20.13 8.14 4.38
N GLU A 58 19.84 8.05 5.68
CA GLU A 58 20.45 7.07 6.57
C GLU A 58 19.75 5.71 6.39
N TRP A 59 20.35 4.81 5.60
CA TRP A 59 19.82 3.47 5.38
C TRP A 59 20.22 2.54 6.51
N VAL A 60 19.23 1.83 7.09
CA VAL A 60 19.45 0.84 8.16
C VAL A 60 18.71 -0.46 7.86
N ASP A 61 19.34 -1.57 8.24
CA ASP A 61 18.64 -2.87 8.20
C ASP A 61 17.68 -2.97 9.37
N LEU A 62 16.47 -3.51 9.13
CA LEU A 62 15.45 -3.67 10.15
C LEU A 62 14.95 -5.11 10.20
N ASP A 63 15.11 -5.72 11.37
CA ASP A 63 14.42 -6.94 11.77
C ASP A 63 13.38 -6.60 12.85
N PHE A 64 12.10 -6.73 12.50
CA PHE A 64 10.99 -6.47 13.42
C PHE A 64 10.88 -7.49 14.56
N ASN A 65 11.51 -8.66 14.45
CA ASN A 65 11.50 -9.70 15.48
C ASN A 65 12.63 -9.54 16.49
N SER A 66 13.64 -8.73 16.17
CA SER A 66 14.75 -8.42 17.07
C SER A 66 14.46 -7.16 17.88
N HIS A 67 14.23 -7.32 19.18
CA HIS A 67 14.10 -6.19 20.10
C HIS A 67 15.32 -5.27 20.06
N GLN A 68 16.52 -5.86 20.06
CA GLN A 68 17.77 -5.10 20.00
C GLN A 68 17.86 -4.26 18.72
N CYS A 69 17.48 -4.83 17.57
CA CYS A 69 17.44 -4.10 16.30
C CYS A 69 16.43 -2.94 16.36
N LEU A 70 15.21 -3.19 16.86
CA LEU A 70 14.18 -2.15 17.00
C LEU A 70 14.65 -1.01 17.90
N TYR A 71 15.24 -1.30 19.06
CA TYR A 71 15.79 -0.28 19.97
C TYR A 71 16.88 0.54 19.29
N LYS A 72 17.81 -0.10 18.56
CA LYS A 72 18.89 0.58 17.84
C LYS A 72 18.36 1.53 16.77
N VAL A 73 17.42 1.07 15.93
CA VAL A 73 16.90 1.90 14.81
C VAL A 73 16.00 3.03 15.28
N LEU A 74 15.43 2.93 16.49
CA LEU A 74 14.56 3.96 17.07
C LEU A 74 15.33 4.97 17.96
N GLN A 75 16.63 4.84 18.15
CA GLN A 75 17.41 5.86 18.86
C GLN A 75 17.34 7.20 18.14
N ASP A 76 17.09 8.28 18.89
CA ASP A 76 16.94 9.66 18.38
C ASP A 76 15.79 9.87 17.38
N ILE A 77 14.83 8.96 17.35
CA ILE A 77 13.65 9.05 16.50
C ILE A 77 12.49 9.70 17.27
N ASP A 78 11.94 10.76 16.68
CA ASP A 78 10.76 11.48 17.17
C ASP A 78 9.47 11.06 16.43
N GLU A 79 9.57 10.83 15.12
CA GLU A 79 8.45 10.56 14.24
C GLU A 79 8.65 9.23 13.50
N VAL A 80 7.61 8.37 13.43
CA VAL A 80 7.65 7.09 12.70
C VAL A 80 6.56 7.04 11.64
N TYR A 81 6.95 6.70 10.40
CA TYR A 81 6.05 6.39 9.29
C TYR A 81 6.11 4.90 9.00
N HIS A 82 5.08 4.17 9.42
CA HIS A 82 5.04 2.72 9.25
C HIS A 82 4.34 2.33 7.94
N CYS A 83 5.14 2.16 6.88
CA CYS A 83 4.68 1.75 5.54
C CYS A 83 4.93 0.27 5.25
N ALA A 84 5.73 -0.41 6.07
CA ALA A 84 6.05 -1.82 5.85
C ALA A 84 4.80 -2.70 5.96
N ALA A 85 4.59 -3.54 4.94
CA ALA A 85 3.57 -4.58 4.94
C ALA A 85 3.96 -5.69 3.97
N LYS A 86 3.60 -6.93 4.29
CA LYS A 86 3.60 -8.03 3.32
C LYS A 86 2.25 -8.03 2.61
N ILE A 87 2.28 -7.85 1.30
CA ILE A 87 1.08 -7.94 0.45
C ILE A 87 1.19 -9.22 -0.35
N SER A 88 0.22 -10.12 -0.21
CA SER A 88 0.06 -11.27 -1.07
C SER A 88 -1.42 -11.63 -1.20
N PHE A 89 -1.83 -12.01 -2.41
CA PHE A 89 -3.14 -12.57 -2.71
C PHE A 89 -3.06 -14.08 -2.95
N ASP A 90 -1.86 -14.68 -2.78
CA ASP A 90 -1.69 -16.11 -2.84
C ASP A 90 -2.25 -16.77 -1.58
N PRO A 91 -3.18 -17.73 -1.72
CA PRO A 91 -3.71 -18.48 -0.57
C PRO A 91 -2.64 -19.16 0.28
N LYS A 92 -1.51 -19.54 -0.30
CA LYS A 92 -0.39 -20.18 0.40
C LYS A 92 0.32 -19.25 1.39
N ASP A 93 0.32 -17.94 1.10
CA ASP A 93 0.98 -16.96 1.93
C ASP A 93 0.09 -16.42 3.07
N ARG A 94 -1.13 -16.99 3.23
CA ARG A 94 -2.15 -16.49 4.14
C ARG A 94 -1.62 -16.32 5.56
N ASP A 95 -1.07 -17.38 6.13
CA ASP A 95 -0.63 -17.39 7.53
C ASP A 95 0.58 -16.47 7.72
N GLU A 96 1.52 -16.49 6.79
CA GLU A 96 2.67 -15.60 6.81
C GLU A 96 2.27 -14.11 6.70
N VAL A 97 1.28 -13.76 5.87
CA VAL A 97 0.76 -12.38 5.76
C VAL A 97 0.12 -11.93 7.06
N LEU A 98 -0.66 -12.80 7.70
CA LEU A 98 -1.31 -12.50 8.98
C LEU A 98 -0.29 -12.33 10.10
N GLU A 99 0.54 -13.35 10.32
CA GLU A 99 1.48 -13.38 11.43
C GLU A 99 2.52 -12.27 11.32
N THR A 100 3.18 -12.18 10.16
CA THR A 100 4.23 -11.19 9.90
C THR A 100 3.69 -9.76 10.03
N GLY A 101 2.56 -9.44 9.38
CA GLY A 101 2.01 -8.09 9.41
C GLY A 101 1.63 -7.64 10.83
N ILE A 102 0.98 -8.52 11.58
CA ILE A 102 0.53 -8.24 12.96
C ILE A 102 1.70 -8.16 13.93
N ALA A 103 2.63 -9.14 13.87
CA ALA A 103 3.78 -9.19 14.77
C ALA A 103 4.71 -7.98 14.56
N HIS A 104 5.03 -7.64 13.33
CA HIS A 104 5.88 -6.49 13.00
C HIS A 104 5.29 -5.17 13.52
N THR A 105 3.99 -4.92 13.26
CA THR A 105 3.32 -3.71 13.75
C THR A 105 3.27 -3.67 15.28
N ARG A 106 2.97 -4.80 15.93
CA ARG A 106 2.92 -4.90 17.40
C ARG A 106 4.28 -4.61 18.03
N ASN A 107 5.35 -5.23 17.52
CA ASN A 107 6.69 -5.09 18.06
C ASN A 107 7.22 -3.67 17.89
N LEU A 108 6.98 -3.06 16.72
CA LEU A 108 7.35 -1.66 16.47
C LEU A 108 6.60 -0.70 17.39
N LEU A 109 5.29 -0.85 17.56
CA LEU A 109 4.50 0.00 18.47
C LEU A 109 4.95 -0.14 19.92
N ARG A 110 5.24 -1.37 20.38
CA ARG A 110 5.80 -1.60 21.72
C ARG A 110 7.11 -0.85 21.90
N ALA A 111 8.05 -0.98 20.96
CA ALA A 111 9.31 -0.27 21.02
C ALA A 111 9.14 1.25 21.03
N CYS A 112 8.23 1.80 20.20
CA CYS A 112 7.91 3.23 20.18
C CYS A 112 7.31 3.73 21.50
N MET A 113 6.58 2.90 22.23
CA MET A 113 6.00 3.28 23.53
C MET A 113 7.02 3.28 24.68
N TYR A 114 8.15 2.56 24.54
CA TYR A 114 9.24 2.53 25.53
C TYR A 114 10.30 3.60 25.25
N LEU A 115 10.39 4.10 24.03
CA LEU A 115 11.38 5.08 23.59
C LEU A 115 10.70 6.45 23.36
N PRO A 116 11.44 7.55 23.28
CA PRO A 116 10.89 8.90 23.15
C PRO A 116 10.35 9.19 21.72
N VAL A 117 9.62 8.25 21.17
CA VAL A 117 8.87 8.44 19.91
C VAL A 117 7.55 9.15 20.24
N HIS A 118 7.33 10.33 19.67
CA HIS A 118 6.17 11.15 19.96
C HIS A 118 5.05 11.00 18.95
N LYS A 119 5.36 10.66 17.67
CA LYS A 119 4.40 10.65 16.58
C LYS A 119 4.51 9.39 15.73
N PHE A 120 3.37 8.80 15.38
CA PHE A 120 3.32 7.57 14.61
C PHE A 120 2.24 7.62 13.53
N LEU A 121 2.64 7.51 12.28
CA LEU A 121 1.71 7.35 11.16
C LEU A 121 1.69 5.89 10.71
N TYR A 122 0.49 5.33 10.63
CA TYR A 122 0.26 3.98 10.11
C TYR A 122 -0.38 4.01 8.72
N VAL A 123 0.24 3.35 7.77
CA VAL A 123 -0.34 3.14 6.43
C VAL A 123 -1.18 1.85 6.44
N SER A 124 -2.49 2.03 6.47
CA SER A 124 -3.47 0.97 6.34
C SER A 124 -3.92 0.79 4.88
N SER A 125 -5.19 0.53 4.64
CA SER A 125 -5.78 0.40 3.31
C SER A 125 -7.25 0.80 3.33
N ALA A 126 -7.76 1.38 2.25
CA ALA A 126 -9.19 1.66 2.08
C ALA A 126 -10.06 0.39 2.19
N ALA A 127 -9.50 -0.78 1.89
CA ALA A 127 -10.19 -2.06 2.04
C ALA A 127 -10.70 -2.33 3.48
N THR A 128 -10.05 -1.75 4.50
CA THR A 128 -10.49 -1.91 5.91
C THR A 128 -11.73 -1.09 6.25
N LEU A 129 -12.04 -0.04 5.48
CA LEU A 129 -13.15 0.87 5.74
C LEU A 129 -14.52 0.22 5.49
N ARG A 130 -14.55 -0.85 4.69
CA ARG A 130 -15.76 -1.56 4.26
C ARG A 130 -15.95 -2.91 4.95
N VAL A 131 -15.14 -3.20 5.95
CA VAL A 131 -15.20 -4.47 6.67
C VAL A 131 -16.37 -4.48 7.66
N ASP A 132 -17.26 -5.44 7.51
CA ASP A 132 -18.27 -5.76 8.53
C ASP A 132 -17.57 -6.40 9.74
N LYS A 133 -17.72 -5.79 10.90
CA LYS A 133 -17.04 -6.22 12.13
C LYS A 133 -17.48 -7.61 12.59
N ASN A 134 -18.75 -7.95 12.44
CA ASN A 134 -19.29 -9.25 12.87
C ASN A 134 -18.77 -10.37 11.97
N LEU A 135 -18.75 -10.15 10.64
CA LEU A 135 -18.18 -11.10 9.70
C LEU A 135 -16.67 -11.27 9.90
N LEU A 136 -15.96 -10.18 10.20
CA LEU A 136 -14.52 -10.22 10.51
C LEU A 136 -14.26 -11.04 11.79
N GLU A 137 -14.98 -10.77 12.86
CA GLU A 137 -14.84 -11.50 14.13
C GLU A 137 -15.14 -12.99 13.96
N ARG A 138 -16.20 -13.31 13.24
CA ARG A 138 -16.55 -14.71 12.93
C ARG A 138 -15.42 -15.40 12.15
N GLN A 139 -14.86 -14.73 11.13
CA GLN A 139 -13.78 -15.30 10.33
C GLN A 139 -12.47 -15.48 11.12
N ILE A 140 -12.21 -14.63 12.12
CA ILE A 140 -11.04 -14.76 13.01
C ILE A 140 -11.23 -15.89 14.03
N LYS A 141 -12.41 -16.03 14.61
CA LYS A 141 -12.71 -17.03 15.66
C LYS A 141 -12.87 -18.44 15.11
N ASP A 142 -13.38 -18.58 13.89
CA ASP A 142 -13.61 -19.86 13.24
C ASP A 142 -12.85 -19.97 11.91
N PRO A 143 -11.66 -20.60 11.89
CA PRO A 143 -10.86 -20.79 10.70
C PRO A 143 -11.57 -21.58 9.58
N LEU A 144 -12.57 -22.39 9.93
CA LEU A 144 -13.38 -23.18 8.99
C LEU A 144 -14.55 -22.38 8.41
N SER A 145 -14.87 -21.22 8.96
CA SER A 145 -15.93 -20.37 8.46
C SER A 145 -15.66 -19.92 7.03
N LYS A 146 -16.74 -19.52 6.33
CA LYS A 146 -16.63 -18.92 4.98
C LYS A 146 -15.69 -17.73 5.01
N LYS A 147 -14.65 -17.76 4.16
CA LYS A 147 -13.66 -16.69 4.05
C LYS A 147 -14.25 -15.50 3.30
N PHE A 148 -14.54 -14.41 4.02
CA PHE A 148 -15.08 -13.16 3.47
C PHE A 148 -13.97 -12.18 3.09
N TYR A 149 -12.89 -12.15 3.87
CA TYR A 149 -11.79 -11.18 3.74
C TYR A 149 -10.46 -11.87 3.51
N SER A 150 -9.61 -11.27 2.69
CA SER A 150 -8.25 -11.74 2.49
C SER A 150 -7.41 -11.59 3.76
N ALA A 151 -6.33 -12.37 3.88
CA ALA A 151 -5.37 -12.25 4.98
C ALA A 151 -4.83 -10.82 5.13
N TYR A 152 -4.58 -10.16 4.02
CA TYR A 152 -4.13 -8.77 3.99
C TYR A 152 -5.12 -7.81 4.68
N VAL A 153 -6.41 -7.90 4.33
CA VAL A 153 -7.45 -7.05 4.94
C VAL A 153 -7.58 -7.32 6.43
N ILE A 154 -7.59 -8.59 6.83
CA ILE A 154 -7.67 -8.99 8.26
C ILE A 154 -6.46 -8.45 9.03
N SER A 155 -5.24 -8.65 8.49
CA SER A 155 -4.01 -8.14 9.10
C SER A 155 -4.08 -6.62 9.31
N LYS A 156 -4.49 -5.87 8.28
CA LYS A 156 -4.64 -4.41 8.37
C LYS A 156 -5.67 -3.98 9.42
N CYS A 157 -6.82 -4.65 9.50
CA CYS A 157 -7.83 -4.36 10.53
C CYS A 157 -7.31 -4.62 11.96
N ILE A 158 -6.55 -5.70 12.17
CA ILE A 158 -5.95 -5.99 13.48
C ILE A 158 -4.87 -4.96 13.80
N CYS A 159 -4.04 -4.59 12.84
CA CYS A 159 -3.02 -3.57 13.03
C CYS A 159 -3.62 -2.20 13.35
N GLU A 160 -4.73 -1.79 12.71
CA GLU A 160 -5.45 -0.57 13.10
C GLU A 160 -5.88 -0.61 14.58
N LYS A 161 -6.38 -1.75 15.07
CA LYS A 161 -6.73 -1.90 16.50
C LYS A 161 -5.50 -1.73 17.41
N LEU A 162 -4.34 -2.26 17.01
CA LEU A 162 -3.08 -2.07 17.75
C LEU A 162 -2.66 -0.59 17.79
N VAL A 163 -2.77 0.12 16.66
CA VAL A 163 -2.46 1.56 16.57
C VAL A 163 -3.41 2.39 17.43
N TRP A 164 -4.73 2.08 17.42
CA TRP A 164 -5.71 2.72 18.31
C TRP A 164 -5.42 2.48 19.79
N ASN A 165 -4.96 1.28 20.15
CA ASN A 165 -4.55 0.99 21.51
C ASN A 165 -3.30 1.81 21.91
N ALA A 166 -2.32 1.94 21.02
CA ALA A 166 -1.14 2.78 21.28
C ALA A 166 -1.53 4.26 21.48
N TYR A 167 -2.49 4.77 20.67
CA TYR A 167 -3.04 6.11 20.88
C TYR A 167 -3.67 6.30 22.25
N LYS A 168 -4.49 5.35 22.70
CA LYS A 168 -5.12 5.39 24.03
C LYS A 168 -4.09 5.36 25.17
N ASN A 169 -2.90 4.81 24.91
CA ASN A 169 -1.79 4.74 25.87
C ASN A 169 -0.77 5.87 25.68
N GLY A 170 -1.12 6.96 24.98
CA GLY A 170 -0.35 8.20 24.93
C GLY A 170 0.53 8.43 23.72
N LEU A 171 0.66 7.46 22.79
CA LEU A 171 1.39 7.67 21.54
C LEU A 171 0.52 8.44 20.53
N ASN A 172 0.94 9.61 20.07
CA ASN A 172 0.20 10.38 19.06
C ASN A 172 0.17 9.64 17.73
N THR A 173 -0.94 8.97 17.41
CA THR A 173 -1.06 8.18 16.19
C THR A 173 -2.06 8.74 15.20
N VAL A 174 -1.80 8.56 13.90
CA VAL A 174 -2.74 8.80 12.81
C VAL A 174 -2.72 7.63 11.83
N ILE A 175 -3.88 7.27 11.30
CA ILE A 175 -4.04 6.18 10.32
C ILE A 175 -4.45 6.77 8.98
N ILE A 176 -3.76 6.39 7.92
CA ILE A 176 -4.19 6.66 6.55
C ILE A 176 -4.62 5.37 5.85
N ASN A 177 -5.72 5.43 5.11
CA ASN A 177 -6.31 4.32 4.37
C ASN A 177 -6.32 4.66 2.87
N PRO A 178 -5.19 4.49 2.16
CA PRO A 178 -5.13 4.76 0.74
C PRO A 178 -6.01 3.79 -0.06
N GLY A 179 -6.64 4.29 -1.12
CA GLY A 179 -7.16 3.48 -2.21
C GLY A 179 -6.04 2.78 -2.99
N MET A 180 -6.31 2.35 -4.21
CA MET A 180 -5.27 1.83 -5.09
C MET A 180 -4.28 2.95 -5.43
N ILE A 181 -3.03 2.78 -5.01
CA ILE A 181 -1.98 3.77 -5.23
C ILE A 181 -1.44 3.64 -6.65
N ILE A 182 -1.56 4.71 -7.44
CA ILE A 182 -0.95 4.85 -8.76
C ILE A 182 0.44 5.45 -8.55
N GLY A 183 1.48 4.75 -9.02
CA GLY A 183 2.86 5.20 -8.91
C GLY A 183 3.81 4.36 -9.73
N SER A 184 4.98 4.93 -10.07
CA SER A 184 6.09 4.25 -10.76
C SER A 184 7.19 3.91 -9.77
N GLY A 185 7.77 2.73 -9.92
CA GLY A 185 8.88 2.23 -9.13
C GLY A 185 8.68 0.78 -8.69
N ASN A 186 9.75 0.01 -8.74
CA ASN A 186 9.84 -1.42 -8.45
C ASN A 186 8.80 -2.27 -9.19
N ARG A 187 9.04 -2.50 -10.47
CA ARG A 187 8.23 -3.36 -11.35
C ARG A 187 8.09 -4.79 -10.85
N THR A 188 8.88 -5.22 -9.87
CA THR A 188 9.02 -6.64 -9.56
C THR A 188 8.08 -7.16 -8.48
N LYS A 189 7.47 -6.34 -7.59
CA LYS A 189 6.67 -6.90 -6.48
C LYS A 189 5.37 -6.16 -6.09
N ASN A 190 5.25 -4.85 -6.28
CA ASN A 190 4.09 -4.08 -5.76
C ASN A 190 3.15 -3.52 -6.84
N SER A 191 3.55 -3.56 -8.10
CA SER A 191 2.73 -3.16 -9.25
C SER A 191 1.93 -4.32 -9.85
N GLN A 192 1.92 -5.50 -9.22
CA GLN A 192 1.38 -6.74 -9.79
C GLN A 192 -0.03 -6.59 -10.39
N LEU A 193 -0.89 -5.77 -9.80
CA LEU A 193 -2.23 -5.57 -10.34
C LEU A 193 -2.21 -4.66 -11.57
N LEU A 194 -1.48 -3.54 -11.53
CA LEU A 194 -1.35 -2.64 -12.69
C LEU A 194 -0.55 -3.29 -13.81
N ASP A 195 0.53 -4.04 -13.49
CA ASP A 195 1.30 -4.82 -14.46
C ASP A 195 0.46 -5.94 -15.08
N PHE A 196 -0.37 -6.62 -14.27
CA PHE A 196 -1.35 -7.56 -14.79
C PHE A 196 -2.28 -6.88 -15.81
N PHE A 197 -2.76 -5.69 -15.54
CA PHE A 197 -3.63 -4.95 -16.45
C PHE A 197 -2.90 -4.39 -17.68
N LEU A 198 -1.59 -4.17 -17.60
CA LEU A 198 -0.78 -3.83 -18.76
C LEU A 198 -0.58 -5.03 -19.69
N THR A 199 -0.36 -6.21 -19.12
CA THR A 199 -0.10 -7.45 -19.89
C THR A 199 -1.38 -8.17 -20.29
N SER A 200 -2.43 -8.12 -19.46
CA SER A 200 -3.72 -8.79 -19.75
C SER A 200 -4.65 -7.88 -20.54
N ARG A 201 -5.32 -8.46 -21.54
CA ARG A 201 -6.43 -7.79 -22.25
C ARG A 201 -7.77 -7.96 -21.52
N ILE A 202 -7.80 -8.72 -20.44
CA ILE A 202 -9.02 -9.04 -19.70
C ILE A 202 -9.17 -8.07 -18.53
N ILE A 203 -10.39 -7.53 -18.39
CA ILE A 203 -10.81 -6.72 -17.23
C ILE A 203 -12.04 -7.33 -16.57
N PHE A 204 -12.29 -6.87 -15.34
CA PHE A 204 -13.40 -7.31 -14.51
C PHE A 204 -14.43 -6.21 -14.30
N SER A 205 -15.65 -6.59 -13.86
CA SER A 205 -16.79 -5.68 -13.73
C SER A 205 -16.72 -4.72 -12.55
N GLY A 206 -15.84 -4.97 -11.58
CA GLY A 206 -15.72 -4.15 -10.39
C GLY A 206 -15.04 -2.82 -10.63
N GLY A 207 -14.70 -2.16 -9.52
CA GLY A 207 -14.01 -0.88 -9.53
C GLY A 207 -13.33 -0.61 -8.19
N THR A 208 -12.55 0.45 -8.14
CA THR A 208 -11.78 0.80 -6.95
C THR A 208 -11.63 2.32 -6.83
N SER A 209 -11.42 2.76 -5.61
CA SER A 209 -10.86 4.09 -5.38
C SER A 209 -9.38 4.09 -5.74
N CYS A 210 -8.90 5.16 -6.35
CA CYS A 210 -7.47 5.31 -6.70
C CYS A 210 -6.93 6.66 -6.25
N VAL A 211 -5.59 6.74 -6.15
CA VAL A 211 -4.90 7.95 -5.71
C VAL A 211 -3.44 7.94 -6.21
N ASP A 212 -2.91 9.12 -6.54
CA ASP A 212 -1.49 9.28 -6.87
C ASP A 212 -0.62 9.08 -5.61
N VAL A 213 0.50 8.40 -5.76
CA VAL A 213 1.46 8.16 -4.67
C VAL A 213 1.99 9.46 -4.06
N ARG A 214 2.11 10.53 -4.88
CA ARG A 214 2.54 11.86 -4.43
C ARG A 214 1.54 12.48 -3.45
N ASP A 215 0.23 12.39 -3.76
CA ASP A 215 -0.82 12.86 -2.86
C ASP A 215 -0.78 12.15 -1.51
N VAL A 216 -0.61 10.81 -1.54
CA VAL A 216 -0.53 10.03 -0.31
C VAL A 216 0.68 10.43 0.53
N ALA A 217 1.84 10.63 -0.11
CA ALA A 217 3.06 11.02 0.59
C ALA A 217 2.94 12.43 1.19
N THR A 218 2.48 13.41 0.42
CA THR A 218 2.27 14.78 0.89
C THR A 218 1.28 14.83 2.05
N ILE A 219 0.12 14.16 1.92
CA ILE A 219 -0.89 14.09 2.99
C ILE A 219 -0.32 13.43 4.25
N ALA A 220 0.44 12.33 4.10
CA ALA A 220 1.03 11.64 5.24
C ALA A 220 1.95 12.57 6.05
N VAL A 221 2.80 13.33 5.36
CA VAL A 221 3.71 14.27 6.01
C VAL A 221 2.96 15.44 6.63
N GLU A 222 2.00 16.04 5.92
CA GLU A 222 1.21 17.15 6.44
C GLU A 222 0.38 16.79 7.69
N LEU A 223 -0.17 15.58 7.78
CA LEU A 223 -0.91 15.14 8.96
C LEU A 223 -0.04 15.13 10.22
N ILE A 224 1.19 14.67 10.11
CA ILE A 224 2.17 14.66 11.21
C ILE A 224 2.63 16.07 11.55
N GLU A 225 2.97 16.90 10.57
CA GLU A 225 3.43 18.29 10.77
C GLU A 225 2.37 19.16 11.43
N LYS A 226 1.10 18.99 11.02
CA LYS A 226 -0.03 19.72 11.60
C LYS A 226 -0.55 19.10 12.91
N ASN A 227 0.13 18.10 13.47
CA ASN A 227 -0.22 17.39 14.70
C ASN A 227 -1.68 16.86 14.71
N ILE A 228 -2.12 16.28 13.59
CA ILE A 228 -3.47 15.74 13.45
C ILE A 228 -3.47 14.28 13.85
N PHE A 229 -3.81 13.98 15.09
CA PHE A 229 -3.78 12.65 15.68
C PHE A 229 -5.16 12.15 16.13
N GLY A 230 -5.26 10.88 16.56
CA GLY A 230 -6.49 10.25 17.03
C GLY A 230 -7.56 10.13 15.94
N LYS A 231 -7.14 10.06 14.68
CA LYS A 231 -8.06 10.01 13.52
C LYS A 231 -7.57 9.01 12.49
N ARG A 232 -8.52 8.55 11.65
CA ARG A 232 -8.19 7.83 10.40
C ARG A 232 -8.78 8.56 9.21
N PHE A 233 -8.09 8.49 8.07
CA PHE A 233 -8.44 9.18 6.85
C PHE A 233 -8.39 8.25 5.64
N CYS A 234 -9.49 8.19 4.89
CA CYS A 234 -9.47 7.64 3.54
C CYS A 234 -8.74 8.59 2.60
N ILE A 235 -7.74 8.08 1.89
CA ILE A 235 -6.96 8.85 0.92
C ILE A 235 -7.27 8.32 -0.48
N SER A 236 -8.13 9.03 -1.18
CA SER A 236 -8.63 8.65 -2.50
C SER A 236 -8.82 9.91 -3.34
N SER A 237 -8.42 9.89 -4.61
CA SER A 237 -8.72 11.00 -5.54
C SER A 237 -10.05 10.77 -6.26
N GLU A 238 -10.22 9.60 -6.87
CA GLU A 238 -11.36 9.23 -7.70
C GLU A 238 -11.79 7.78 -7.43
N ASN A 239 -13.05 7.49 -7.73
CA ASN A 239 -13.61 6.14 -7.73
C ASN A 239 -13.91 5.76 -9.17
N LEU A 240 -13.20 4.77 -9.71
CA LEU A 240 -13.28 4.34 -11.10
C LEU A 240 -13.61 2.85 -11.21
N THR A 241 -14.38 2.49 -12.23
CA THR A 241 -14.46 1.10 -12.65
C THR A 241 -13.10 0.62 -13.16
N TYR A 242 -12.81 -0.67 -13.05
CA TYR A 242 -11.60 -1.22 -13.68
C TYR A 242 -11.57 -0.97 -15.19
N LYS A 243 -12.75 -0.91 -15.84
CA LYS A 243 -12.85 -0.55 -17.26
C LYS A 243 -12.30 0.85 -17.53
N GLU A 244 -12.71 1.85 -16.75
CA GLU A 244 -12.24 3.23 -16.89
C GLU A 244 -10.75 3.34 -16.59
N LEU A 245 -10.32 2.86 -15.42
CA LEU A 245 -8.92 2.94 -14.96
C LEU A 245 -7.96 2.28 -15.97
N ILE A 246 -8.28 1.05 -16.40
CA ILE A 246 -7.42 0.30 -17.31
C ILE A 246 -7.48 0.88 -18.73
N SER A 247 -8.63 1.40 -19.17
CA SER A 247 -8.70 2.09 -20.46
C SER A 247 -7.83 3.34 -20.50
N LEU A 248 -7.80 4.12 -19.40
CA LEU A 248 -6.89 5.25 -19.25
C LEU A 248 -5.42 4.81 -19.31
N LEU A 249 -5.05 3.80 -18.52
CA LEU A 249 -3.70 3.26 -18.48
C LEU A 249 -3.24 2.77 -19.86
N ARG A 250 -4.05 1.93 -20.51
CA ARG A 250 -3.73 1.35 -21.83
C ARG A 250 -3.67 2.41 -22.93
N LYS A 251 -4.50 3.45 -22.86
CA LYS A 251 -4.44 4.59 -23.78
C LYS A 251 -3.12 5.34 -23.66
N VAL A 252 -2.64 5.60 -22.45
CA VAL A 252 -1.37 6.32 -22.20
C VAL A 252 -0.18 5.52 -22.72
N VAL A 253 -0.15 4.20 -22.48
CA VAL A 253 0.93 3.33 -22.98
C VAL A 253 0.72 2.86 -24.42
N GLY A 254 -0.36 3.30 -25.12
CA GLY A 254 -0.67 2.99 -26.51
C GLY A 254 -1.04 1.54 -26.78
N LEU A 255 -1.67 0.86 -25.82
CA LEU A 255 -2.16 -0.51 -25.94
C LEU A 255 -3.64 -0.52 -26.35
N GLN A 256 -4.09 -1.62 -26.98
CA GLN A 256 -5.49 -1.80 -27.37
C GLN A 256 -6.42 -1.83 -26.16
N LYS A 257 -7.69 -1.43 -26.35
CA LYS A 257 -8.72 -1.45 -25.31
C LYS A 257 -8.88 -2.85 -24.70
N PRO A 258 -9.15 -2.95 -23.42
CA PRO A 258 -9.35 -4.23 -22.75
C PRO A 258 -10.75 -4.80 -23.06
N VAL A 259 -10.87 -6.13 -22.83
CA VAL A 259 -12.13 -6.87 -23.03
C VAL A 259 -12.68 -7.27 -21.66
N LEU A 260 -13.98 -7.04 -21.43
CA LEU A 260 -14.65 -7.39 -20.17
C LEU A 260 -14.83 -8.91 -20.08
N CYS A 261 -14.36 -9.49 -18.98
CA CYS A 261 -14.64 -10.88 -18.62
C CYS A 261 -15.94 -10.94 -17.79
N PRO A 262 -16.97 -11.64 -18.26
CA PRO A 262 -18.19 -11.83 -17.47
C PRO A 262 -17.92 -12.60 -16.18
N VAL A 263 -18.61 -12.20 -15.10
CA VAL A 263 -18.47 -12.85 -13.76
C VAL A 263 -18.84 -14.35 -13.83
N THR A 264 -19.78 -14.71 -14.69
CA THR A 264 -20.16 -16.11 -14.94
C THR A 264 -18.99 -16.95 -15.40
N VAL A 265 -18.16 -16.42 -16.30
CA VAL A 265 -16.93 -17.08 -16.78
C VAL A 265 -15.96 -17.30 -15.65
N LEU A 266 -15.74 -16.29 -14.79
CA LEU A 266 -14.86 -16.43 -13.61
C LEU A 266 -15.34 -17.51 -12.65
N LYS A 267 -16.65 -17.63 -12.40
CA LYS A 267 -17.23 -18.67 -11.54
C LYS A 267 -17.05 -20.06 -12.13
N VAL A 268 -17.21 -20.22 -13.43
CA VAL A 268 -16.98 -21.50 -14.13
C VAL A 268 -15.50 -21.86 -14.08
N VAL A 269 -14.62 -20.94 -14.46
CA VAL A 269 -13.15 -21.18 -14.43
C VAL A 269 -12.67 -21.50 -13.01
N LYS A 270 -13.23 -20.85 -11.99
CA LYS A 270 -12.94 -21.17 -10.58
C LYS A 270 -13.27 -22.62 -10.24
N TYR A 271 -14.39 -23.16 -10.73
CA TYR A 271 -14.79 -24.55 -10.48
C TYR A 271 -13.71 -25.55 -10.93
N PHE A 272 -13.05 -25.25 -12.06
CA PHE A 272 -11.95 -26.05 -12.61
C PHE A 272 -10.55 -25.60 -12.12
N ARG A 273 -10.47 -24.71 -11.13
CA ARG A 273 -9.21 -24.10 -10.64
C ARG A 273 -8.11 -25.13 -10.38
N ASN A 274 -8.43 -26.24 -9.70
CA ASN A 274 -7.43 -27.22 -9.31
C ASN A 274 -6.79 -27.91 -10.53
N ILE A 275 -7.56 -28.15 -11.58
CA ILE A 275 -7.08 -28.70 -12.86
C ILE A 275 -6.28 -27.64 -13.61
N LEU A 276 -6.81 -26.41 -13.69
CA LEU A 276 -6.17 -25.31 -14.40
C LEU A 276 -4.85 -24.89 -13.77
N THR A 277 -4.67 -25.06 -12.46
CA THR A 277 -3.41 -24.74 -11.77
C THR A 277 -2.24 -25.62 -12.25
N ILE A 278 -2.51 -26.79 -12.82
CA ILE A 278 -1.50 -27.65 -13.44
C ILE A 278 -0.92 -26.98 -14.70
N PHE A 279 -1.76 -26.30 -15.47
CA PHE A 279 -1.39 -25.67 -16.75
C PHE A 279 -1.00 -24.19 -16.58
N ASP A 280 -1.66 -23.47 -15.70
CA ASP A 280 -1.37 -22.06 -15.38
C ASP A 280 -1.40 -21.81 -13.87
N ARG A 281 -0.22 -21.56 -13.30
CA ARG A 281 -0.06 -21.25 -11.87
C ARG A 281 -0.88 -20.02 -11.41
N LYS A 282 -1.32 -19.14 -12.33
CA LYS A 282 -2.18 -18.00 -12.01
C LYS A 282 -3.59 -18.40 -11.61
N ALA A 283 -4.06 -19.59 -12.02
CA ALA A 283 -5.38 -20.09 -11.62
C ALA A 283 -5.56 -20.23 -10.10
N LYS A 284 -4.47 -20.40 -9.34
CA LYS A 284 -4.52 -20.43 -7.86
C LYS A 284 -5.10 -19.17 -7.22
N PHE A 285 -5.04 -18.03 -7.90
CA PHE A 285 -5.60 -16.75 -7.41
C PHE A 285 -7.12 -16.64 -7.55
N LEU A 286 -7.80 -17.58 -8.23
CA LEU A 286 -9.25 -17.61 -8.39
C LEU A 286 -9.93 -18.14 -7.11
N THR A 287 -9.84 -17.40 -6.02
CA THR A 287 -10.58 -17.64 -4.78
C THR A 287 -11.83 -16.79 -4.71
N ASP A 288 -12.79 -17.13 -3.84
CA ASP A 288 -14.02 -16.32 -3.66
C ASP A 288 -13.72 -14.90 -3.21
N GLU A 289 -12.72 -14.75 -2.33
CA GLU A 289 -12.28 -13.43 -1.85
C GLU A 289 -11.72 -12.59 -2.99
N ASN A 290 -10.81 -13.18 -3.79
CA ASN A 290 -10.19 -12.46 -4.90
C ASN A 290 -11.18 -12.14 -6.02
N ILE A 291 -12.11 -13.07 -6.32
CA ILE A 291 -13.18 -12.82 -7.31
C ILE A 291 -14.05 -11.66 -6.84
N ARG A 292 -14.49 -11.64 -5.58
CA ARG A 292 -15.26 -10.51 -5.03
C ARG A 292 -14.47 -9.21 -5.10
N PHE A 293 -13.20 -9.23 -4.72
CA PHE A 293 -12.34 -8.05 -4.76
C PHE A 293 -12.28 -7.40 -6.15
N ILE A 294 -12.26 -8.22 -7.24
CA ILE A 294 -12.18 -7.72 -8.61
C ILE A 294 -13.54 -7.52 -9.29
N THR A 295 -14.64 -8.00 -8.71
CA THR A 295 -15.98 -7.84 -9.29
C THR A 295 -16.83 -6.82 -8.58
N ASP A 296 -16.56 -6.52 -7.32
CA ASP A 296 -17.30 -5.54 -6.53
C ASP A 296 -16.77 -4.13 -6.79
N PHE A 297 -17.69 -3.16 -6.87
CA PHE A 297 -17.31 -1.76 -6.96
C PHE A 297 -17.05 -1.19 -5.55
N GLN A 298 -15.83 -0.73 -5.35
CA GLN A 298 -15.37 -0.22 -4.07
C GLN A 298 -15.37 1.31 -4.07
N TYR A 299 -16.38 1.89 -3.46
CA TYR A 299 -16.53 3.33 -3.34
C TYR A 299 -16.00 3.85 -2.02
N ASP A 300 -15.08 4.83 -2.06
CA ASP A 300 -14.48 5.46 -0.87
C ASP A 300 -14.66 6.98 -0.91
N SER A 301 -14.95 7.58 0.25
CA SER A 301 -15.14 9.03 0.37
C SER A 301 -13.90 9.70 0.95
N ASN A 302 -13.38 10.70 0.25
CA ASN A 302 -12.26 11.53 0.67
C ASN A 302 -12.68 12.86 1.34
N LYS A 303 -13.97 13.07 1.62
CA LYS A 303 -14.51 14.33 2.19
C LYS A 303 -13.76 14.73 3.46
N LYS A 304 -13.51 13.77 4.36
CA LYS A 304 -12.86 14.06 5.65
C LYS A 304 -11.46 14.64 5.47
N ILE A 305 -10.63 14.05 4.59
CA ILE A 305 -9.27 14.54 4.37
C ILE A 305 -9.26 15.88 3.62
N LYS A 306 -10.12 16.05 2.62
CA LYS A 306 -10.28 17.32 1.91
C LYS A 306 -10.64 18.46 2.86
N ASN A 307 -11.61 18.24 3.77
CA ASN A 307 -12.00 19.25 4.74
C ASN A 307 -10.91 19.54 5.79
N THR A 308 -10.03 18.55 6.07
CA THR A 308 -8.98 18.69 7.09
C THR A 308 -7.75 19.42 6.56
N LEU A 309 -7.31 19.11 5.34
CA LEU A 309 -6.07 19.64 4.76
C LEU A 309 -6.30 20.58 3.57
N GLN A 310 -7.52 20.68 3.04
CA GLN A 310 -7.85 21.41 1.80
C GLN A 310 -6.99 20.96 0.62
N HIS A 311 -6.58 19.68 0.62
CA HIS A 311 -5.67 19.11 -0.37
C HIS A 311 -6.35 18.97 -1.74
N ARG A 312 -5.65 19.43 -2.79
CA ARG A 312 -6.04 19.22 -4.18
C ARG A 312 -5.38 17.94 -4.71
N PHE A 313 -6.18 16.94 -5.02
CA PHE A 313 -5.71 15.67 -5.54
C PHE A 313 -5.41 15.75 -7.05
N TYR A 314 -4.39 15.00 -7.47
CA TYR A 314 -4.22 14.66 -8.87
C TYR A 314 -5.36 13.72 -9.32
N SER A 315 -5.89 13.92 -10.54
CA SER A 315 -6.80 12.98 -11.16
C SER A 315 -6.08 11.67 -11.53
N ALA A 316 -6.82 10.59 -11.71
CA ALA A 316 -6.27 9.32 -12.18
C ALA A 316 -5.57 9.47 -13.54
N SER A 317 -6.10 10.33 -14.41
CA SER A 317 -5.50 10.61 -15.71
C SER A 317 -4.14 11.30 -15.58
N GLU A 318 -4.02 12.31 -14.70
CA GLU A 318 -2.75 13.00 -14.42
C GLU A 318 -1.73 12.04 -13.79
N ALA A 319 -2.16 11.23 -12.80
CA ALA A 319 -1.32 10.21 -12.17
C ALA A 319 -0.77 9.21 -13.20
N ILE A 320 -1.66 8.64 -14.03
CA ILE A 320 -1.25 7.65 -15.05
C ILE A 320 -0.30 8.28 -16.09
N LYS A 321 -0.58 9.49 -16.56
CA LYS A 321 0.32 10.19 -17.50
C LYS A 321 1.70 10.42 -16.89
N PHE A 322 1.76 10.86 -15.65
CA PHE A 322 3.02 11.12 -14.96
C PHE A 322 3.84 9.83 -14.79
N HIS A 323 3.23 8.77 -14.31
CA HIS A 323 3.94 7.54 -13.94
C HIS A 323 4.19 6.59 -15.11
N TYR A 324 3.38 6.62 -16.16
CA TYR A 324 3.40 5.67 -17.27
C TYR A 324 3.57 6.32 -18.65
N GLY A 325 3.61 7.64 -18.76
CA GLY A 325 3.75 8.35 -20.02
C GLY A 325 5.02 8.00 -20.82
N ASN A 326 6.10 7.63 -20.14
CA ASN A 326 7.37 7.21 -20.73
C ASN A 326 7.58 5.69 -20.75
N TYR A 327 6.53 4.90 -20.47
CA TYR A 327 6.62 3.44 -20.29
C TYR A 327 7.26 2.73 -21.49
N ARG A 328 6.93 3.11 -22.73
CA ARG A 328 7.49 2.48 -23.95
C ARG A 328 8.93 2.84 -24.25
N LYS A 329 9.42 4.01 -23.79
CA LYS A 329 10.80 4.43 -24.05
C LYS A 329 11.83 3.57 -23.31
N SER A 330 11.42 2.90 -22.23
CA SER A 330 12.31 2.09 -21.40
C SER A 330 12.37 0.60 -21.77
N GLU A 331 11.52 0.13 -22.72
CA GLU A 331 11.58 -1.25 -23.23
C GLU A 331 12.33 -1.37 -24.58
N THR A 332 12.65 -0.24 -25.20
CA THR A 332 13.39 -0.16 -26.47
C THR A 332 14.83 0.33 -26.31
N SER A 333 15.27 0.59 -25.09
CA SER A 333 16.64 0.91 -24.71
C SER A 333 17.19 -0.20 -23.79
#